data_60fd558d4f27692eac1b749afcb923bd
#
_entry.id   60fd558d4f27692eac1b749afcb923bd
#
_cell.length_a   1.000
_cell.length_b   1.000
_cell.length_c   1.000
_cell.angle_alpha   90.00
_cell.angle_beta   90.00
_cell.angle_gamma   90.00
#
_symmetry.space_group_name_H-M   'P 1'
#
loop_
_entity.id
_entity.type
_entity.pdbx_description
1 polymer ?
#
loop_
_entity_poly.entity_id
_entity_poly.type
_entity_poly.pdbx_seq_one_letter_code
_entity_poly.pdbx_strand_id
1 'polypeptide(L)'
;MNTGTAPVNSHNGLVTTIAWGVDDKVEYALEGSIFVAGAAVQWLRDELGLIRDAAESEVLAKSVPDANGCYVVPAFVGLGAPYWDQHARGAIVGLTRGVNRKHIVRATLESIAYQVNDVLMAMQEDSGMPITSLRVDGGACDNDFLMQFQADILNTSVVRPYLSLIHI
;
A
#
# COMPACT_ATOMS: atom_id res chain seq x y z
N MET A 1 5.50 -11.59 4.12
CA MET A 1 4.67 -12.81 4.26
C MET A 1 5.55 -13.94 4.78
N ASN A 2 5.16 -14.62 5.88
CA ASN A 2 5.91 -15.77 6.40
C ASN A 2 5.78 -16.96 5.43
N THR A 3 6.91 -17.62 5.12
CA THR A 3 6.99 -18.76 4.18
C THR A 3 7.35 -20.08 4.88
N GLY A 4 7.46 -20.09 6.23
CA GLY A 4 7.80 -21.26 7.03
C GLY A 4 9.31 -21.49 7.12
N THR A 5 9.70 -22.75 7.30
CA THR A 5 11.09 -23.13 7.63
C THR A 5 12.05 -23.22 6.44
N ALA A 6 11.56 -23.04 5.23
CA ALA A 6 12.39 -22.99 4.02
C ALA A 6 12.36 -21.61 3.36
N PRO A 7 13.52 -21.07 2.96
CA PRO A 7 13.54 -19.81 2.22
C PRO A 7 12.93 -19.98 0.82
N VAL A 8 12.09 -19.04 0.41
CA VAL A 8 11.54 -18.96 -0.95
C VAL A 8 12.39 -17.98 -1.75
N ASN A 9 12.97 -18.41 -2.85
CA ASN A 9 13.65 -17.50 -3.77
C ASN A 9 12.61 -16.75 -4.62
N SER A 10 12.60 -15.43 -4.52
CA SER A 10 11.69 -14.62 -5.31
C SER A 10 12.15 -14.50 -6.76
N HIS A 11 11.21 -14.62 -7.69
CA HIS A 11 11.37 -14.34 -9.12
C HIS A 11 10.66 -13.04 -9.52
N ASN A 12 9.85 -12.48 -8.62
CA ASN A 12 9.04 -11.29 -8.83
C ASN A 12 9.57 -10.05 -8.08
N GLY A 13 10.89 -10.00 -7.81
CA GLY A 13 11.52 -8.80 -7.23
C GLY A 13 11.27 -8.60 -5.73
N LEU A 14 10.91 -9.63 -5.00
CA LEU A 14 10.79 -9.56 -3.54
C LEU A 14 12.11 -9.94 -2.86
N VAL A 15 12.23 -9.58 -1.60
CA VAL A 15 13.39 -9.93 -0.76
C VAL A 15 13.02 -11.11 0.14
N THR A 16 13.89 -12.13 0.16
CA THR A 16 13.77 -13.22 1.13
C THR A 16 14.57 -12.86 2.38
N THR A 17 13.94 -12.92 3.53
CA THR A 17 14.53 -12.55 4.81
C THR A 17 14.20 -13.58 5.90
N ILE A 18 14.89 -13.51 7.03
CA ILE A 18 14.53 -14.26 8.23
C ILE A 18 13.38 -13.53 8.90
N ALA A 19 12.23 -14.21 9.07
CA ALA A 19 11.10 -13.69 9.79
C ALA A 19 11.37 -13.64 11.31
N TRP A 20 11.85 -14.76 11.84
CA TRP A 20 12.28 -14.87 13.23
C TRP A 20 13.17 -16.12 13.43
N GLY A 21 13.94 -16.11 14.53
CA GLY A 21 14.72 -17.24 14.99
C GLY A 21 14.65 -17.34 16.50
N VAL A 22 14.23 -18.48 17.02
CA VAL A 22 14.16 -18.78 18.46
C VAL A 22 14.67 -20.20 18.67
N ASP A 23 15.62 -20.35 19.57
CA ASP A 23 16.37 -21.58 19.78
C ASP A 23 16.96 -22.10 18.46
N ASP A 24 16.71 -23.35 18.10
CA ASP A 24 17.20 -23.96 16.85
C ASP A 24 16.20 -23.85 15.67
N LYS A 25 15.13 -23.05 15.83
CA LYS A 25 14.10 -22.86 14.81
C LYS A 25 14.26 -21.52 14.11
N VAL A 26 14.29 -21.54 12.79
CA VAL A 26 14.30 -20.35 11.94
C VAL A 26 13.12 -20.41 10.96
N GLU A 27 12.38 -19.33 10.84
CA GLU A 27 11.37 -19.16 9.78
C GLU A 27 11.74 -18.00 8.89
N TYR A 28 11.32 -18.10 7.64
CA TYR A 28 11.62 -17.12 6.59
C TYR A 28 10.38 -16.35 6.17
N ALA A 29 10.60 -15.22 5.53
CA ALA A 29 9.55 -14.39 4.97
C ALA A 29 9.96 -13.82 3.61
N LEU A 30 8.95 -13.59 2.77
CA LEU A 30 9.04 -12.67 1.63
C LEU A 30 8.67 -11.28 2.09
N GLU A 31 9.48 -10.31 1.67
CA GLU A 31 9.31 -8.89 1.95
C GLU A 31 9.28 -8.10 0.63
N GLY A 32 8.32 -7.19 0.52
CA GLY A 32 8.24 -6.22 -0.57
C GLY A 32 8.13 -4.81 -0.01
N SER A 33 8.95 -3.89 -0.50
CA SER A 33 8.99 -2.51 -0.04
C SER A 33 8.30 -1.59 -1.04
N ILE A 34 7.26 -0.90 -0.59
CA ILE A 34 6.64 0.24 -1.29
C ILE A 34 7.27 1.51 -0.73
N PHE A 35 7.88 2.35 -1.60
CA PHE A 35 8.62 3.52 -1.12
C PHE A 35 7.71 4.66 -0.66
N VAL A 36 6.51 4.76 -1.21
CA VAL A 36 5.59 5.85 -0.92
C VAL A 36 4.19 5.32 -0.62
N ALA A 37 3.83 5.35 0.67
CA ALA A 37 2.49 5.04 1.16
C ALA A 37 1.92 6.25 1.92
N GLY A 38 2.04 6.29 3.26
CA GLY A 38 1.60 7.44 4.07
C GLY A 38 2.22 8.78 3.66
N ALA A 39 3.44 8.76 3.10
CA ALA A 39 4.09 9.94 2.54
C ALA A 39 3.30 10.59 1.39
N ALA A 40 2.48 9.82 0.64
CA ALA A 40 1.59 10.38 -0.37
C ALA A 40 0.49 11.26 0.25
N VAL A 41 -0.03 10.86 1.42
CA VAL A 41 -1.03 11.66 2.15
C VAL A 41 -0.39 12.92 2.74
N GLN A 42 0.84 12.81 3.25
CA GLN A 42 1.60 13.98 3.71
C GLN A 42 1.84 14.96 2.55
N TRP A 43 2.22 14.47 1.38
CA TRP A 43 2.41 15.28 0.19
C TRP A 43 1.13 16.03 -0.24
N LEU A 44 -0.04 15.41 -0.17
CA LEU A 44 -1.33 16.08 -0.41
C LEU A 44 -1.55 17.25 0.57
N ARG A 45 -1.10 17.11 1.82
CA ARG A 45 -1.25 18.11 2.88
C ARG A 45 -0.19 19.21 2.77
N ASP A 46 1.07 18.84 2.74
CA ASP A 46 2.20 19.74 3.00
C ASP A 46 2.64 20.48 1.72
N GLU A 47 2.62 19.80 0.56
CA GLU A 47 3.11 20.36 -0.69
C GLU A 47 1.97 20.87 -1.59
N LEU A 48 0.87 20.10 -1.69
CA LEU A 48 -0.24 20.49 -2.55
C LEU A 48 -1.32 21.32 -1.83
N GLY A 49 -1.38 21.28 -0.51
CA GLY A 49 -2.41 21.97 0.27
C GLY A 49 -3.84 21.50 -0.06
N LEU A 50 -3.98 20.25 -0.53
CA LEU A 50 -5.28 19.69 -0.92
C LEU A 50 -6.09 19.17 0.25
N ILE A 51 -5.46 18.92 1.39
CA ILE A 51 -6.08 18.50 2.66
C ILE A 51 -5.43 19.27 3.81
N ARG A 52 -6.15 19.47 4.92
CA ARG A 52 -5.64 20.13 6.12
C ARG A 52 -4.93 19.15 7.06
N ASP A 53 -5.44 17.93 7.10
CA ASP A 53 -4.94 16.83 7.91
C ASP A 53 -5.21 15.49 7.21
N ALA A 54 -4.62 14.41 7.73
CA ALA A 54 -4.76 13.09 7.13
C ALA A 54 -6.20 12.57 7.15
N ALA A 55 -7.01 12.91 8.17
CA ALA A 55 -8.39 12.46 8.30
C ALA A 55 -9.29 13.08 7.22
N GLU A 56 -9.01 14.32 6.79
CA GLU A 56 -9.76 14.97 5.70
C GLU A 56 -9.65 14.18 4.38
N SER A 57 -8.56 13.42 4.18
CA SER A 57 -8.40 12.61 2.97
C SER A 57 -9.50 11.56 2.82
N GLU A 58 -9.91 10.92 3.91
CA GLU A 58 -11.01 9.97 3.93
C GLU A 58 -12.35 10.62 3.58
N VAL A 59 -12.63 11.76 4.23
CA VAL A 59 -13.88 12.52 3.99
C VAL A 59 -14.02 12.91 2.52
N LEU A 60 -12.93 13.41 1.92
CA LEU A 60 -12.92 13.80 0.52
C LEU A 60 -13.06 12.60 -0.42
N ALA A 61 -12.35 11.52 -0.16
CA ALA A 61 -12.43 10.30 -0.96
C ALA A 61 -13.84 9.69 -0.95
N LYS A 62 -14.49 9.64 0.22
CA LYS A 62 -15.87 9.15 0.37
C LYS A 62 -16.92 10.09 -0.25
N SER A 63 -16.60 11.36 -0.49
CA SER A 63 -17.53 12.36 -1.02
C SER A 63 -17.72 12.32 -2.55
N VAL A 64 -17.02 11.43 -3.24
CA VAL A 64 -17.14 11.19 -4.70
C VAL A 64 -17.31 9.69 -4.95
N PRO A 65 -18.04 9.28 -6.00
CA PRO A 65 -18.31 7.87 -6.26
C PRO A 65 -17.05 7.09 -6.69
N ASP A 66 -16.13 7.77 -7.39
CA ASP A 66 -14.89 7.20 -7.93
C ASP A 66 -13.85 8.31 -8.13
N ALA A 67 -12.68 7.98 -8.64
CA ALA A 67 -11.62 8.92 -8.98
C ALA A 67 -11.83 9.63 -10.34
N ASN A 68 -12.95 9.41 -11.01
CA ASN A 68 -13.32 9.99 -12.31
C ASN A 68 -12.24 9.80 -13.39
N GLY A 69 -11.64 8.59 -13.44
CA GLY A 69 -10.57 8.25 -14.38
C GLY A 69 -9.21 8.90 -14.07
N CYS A 70 -9.09 9.58 -12.93
CA CYS A 70 -7.82 10.10 -12.46
C CYS A 70 -7.03 9.02 -11.73
N TYR A 71 -5.74 8.90 -12.02
CA TYR A 71 -4.82 8.01 -11.33
C TYR A 71 -3.57 8.77 -10.88
N VAL A 72 -3.05 8.39 -9.72
CA VAL A 72 -1.80 8.92 -9.18
C VAL A 72 -0.77 7.79 -9.13
N VAL A 73 0.42 8.05 -9.65
CA VAL A 73 1.60 7.19 -9.48
C VAL A 73 2.53 7.91 -8.50
N PRO A 74 2.63 7.48 -7.24
CA PRO A 74 3.39 8.22 -6.23
C PRO A 74 4.88 7.83 -6.20
N ALA A 75 5.54 7.77 -7.35
CA ALA A 75 6.95 7.40 -7.47
C ALA A 75 7.89 8.58 -7.14
N PHE A 76 7.70 9.25 -5.99
CA PHE A 76 8.46 10.47 -5.63
C PHE A 76 9.97 10.21 -5.49
N VAL A 77 10.33 9.01 -5.05
CA VAL A 77 11.71 8.54 -4.87
C VAL A 77 12.01 7.27 -5.67
N GLY A 78 11.27 7.06 -6.76
CA GLY A 78 11.27 5.82 -7.53
C GLY A 78 10.20 4.85 -7.10
N LEU A 79 10.18 3.68 -7.72
CA LEU A 79 9.31 2.55 -7.41
C LEU A 79 10.11 1.46 -6.70
N GLY A 80 9.56 0.94 -5.61
CA GLY A 80 10.08 -0.22 -4.91
C GLY A 80 9.65 -1.55 -5.54
N ALA A 81 9.46 -2.57 -4.71
CA ALA A 81 9.01 -3.87 -5.17
C ALA A 81 7.61 -3.79 -5.85
N PRO A 82 7.36 -4.58 -6.88
CA PRO A 82 8.27 -5.51 -7.56
C PRO A 82 9.12 -4.87 -8.66
N TYR A 83 8.99 -3.57 -8.93
CA TYR A 83 9.53 -2.88 -10.11
C TYR A 83 10.98 -2.48 -9.99
N TRP A 84 11.43 -2.03 -8.81
CA TRP A 84 12.79 -1.57 -8.51
C TRP A 84 13.32 -0.52 -9.50
N ASP A 85 12.47 0.42 -9.91
CA ASP A 85 12.84 1.53 -10.79
C ASP A 85 13.12 2.80 -9.97
N GLN A 86 14.39 3.07 -9.72
CA GLN A 86 14.84 4.28 -9.00
C GLN A 86 14.70 5.57 -9.82
N HIS A 87 14.50 5.46 -11.15
CA HIS A 87 14.38 6.61 -12.06
C HIS A 87 12.94 7.01 -12.32
N ALA A 88 11.97 6.14 -11.99
CA ALA A 88 10.55 6.49 -12.05
C ALA A 88 10.26 7.74 -11.21
N ARG A 89 9.35 8.57 -11.68
CA ARG A 89 8.86 9.75 -10.97
C ARG A 89 7.35 9.75 -10.93
N GLY A 90 6.81 10.47 -9.93
CA GLY A 90 5.38 10.59 -9.74
C GLY A 90 4.67 11.19 -10.95
N ALA A 91 3.44 10.74 -11.17
CA ALA A 91 2.58 11.25 -12.24
C ALA A 91 1.12 11.31 -11.77
N ILE A 92 0.38 12.25 -12.31
CA ILE A 92 -1.08 12.29 -12.25
C ILE A 92 -1.59 12.19 -13.68
N VAL A 93 -2.38 11.16 -13.97
CA VAL A 93 -2.92 10.90 -15.32
C VAL A 93 -4.44 10.91 -15.30
N GLY A 94 -5.07 11.06 -16.48
CA GLY A 94 -6.52 11.06 -16.60
C GLY A 94 -7.18 12.39 -16.18
N LEU A 95 -6.43 13.48 -16.14
CA LEU A 95 -6.99 14.80 -15.82
C LEU A 95 -7.92 15.28 -16.94
N THR A 96 -9.17 15.52 -16.57
CA THR A 96 -10.19 16.16 -17.39
C THR A 96 -10.75 17.37 -16.67
N ARG A 97 -11.58 18.16 -17.34
CA ARG A 97 -12.29 19.30 -16.71
C ARG A 97 -13.18 18.86 -15.53
N GLY A 98 -13.62 17.61 -15.49
CA GLY A 98 -14.43 17.07 -14.41
C GLY A 98 -13.65 16.62 -13.16
N VAL A 99 -12.31 16.48 -13.29
CA VAL A 99 -11.47 16.11 -12.16
C VAL A 99 -11.25 17.32 -11.26
N ASN A 100 -11.46 17.15 -9.97
CA ASN A 100 -11.24 18.16 -8.95
C ASN A 100 -10.43 17.61 -7.77
N ARG A 101 -10.17 18.44 -6.76
CA ARG A 101 -9.42 18.11 -5.55
C ARG A 101 -9.81 16.76 -4.93
N LYS A 102 -11.11 16.45 -4.84
CA LYS A 102 -11.61 15.24 -4.20
C LYS A 102 -11.18 13.98 -4.97
N HIS A 103 -11.23 14.04 -6.30
CA HIS A 103 -10.82 12.94 -7.17
C HIS A 103 -9.30 12.68 -7.06
N ILE A 104 -8.47 13.75 -6.98
CA ILE A 104 -7.03 13.62 -6.81
C ILE A 104 -6.70 13.00 -5.45
N VAL A 105 -7.36 13.45 -4.38
CA VAL A 105 -7.18 12.88 -3.03
C VAL A 105 -7.57 11.40 -3.01
N ARG A 106 -8.72 11.06 -3.61
CA ARG A 106 -9.17 9.68 -3.72
C ARG A 106 -8.18 8.82 -4.53
N ALA A 107 -7.78 9.28 -5.72
CA ALA A 107 -6.80 8.59 -6.55
C ALA A 107 -5.46 8.36 -5.82
N THR A 108 -5.06 9.29 -4.95
CA THR A 108 -3.85 9.13 -4.14
C THR A 108 -4.02 8.02 -3.10
N LEU A 109 -5.17 7.92 -2.42
CA LEU A 109 -5.43 6.80 -1.51
C LEU A 109 -5.52 5.47 -2.26
N GLU A 110 -6.22 5.43 -3.38
CA GLU A 110 -6.32 4.25 -4.24
C GLU A 110 -4.94 3.78 -4.73
N SER A 111 -4.02 4.70 -5.02
CA SER A 111 -2.66 4.38 -5.49
C SER A 111 -1.84 3.60 -4.45
N ILE A 112 -2.08 3.82 -3.16
CA ILE A 112 -1.45 3.06 -2.09
C ILE A 112 -1.93 1.60 -2.15
N ALA A 113 -3.24 1.41 -2.31
CA ALA A 113 -3.84 0.08 -2.38
C ALA A 113 -3.39 -0.69 -3.63
N TYR A 114 -3.24 -0.02 -4.77
CA TYR A 114 -2.70 -0.64 -5.99
C TYR A 114 -1.28 -1.16 -5.78
N GLN A 115 -0.38 -0.35 -5.22
CA GLN A 115 0.99 -0.78 -4.94
C GLN A 115 1.05 -1.96 -3.96
N VAL A 116 0.22 -1.94 -2.90
CA VAL A 116 0.12 -3.07 -1.97
C VAL A 116 -0.36 -4.32 -2.69
N ASN A 117 -1.36 -4.20 -3.58
CA ASN A 117 -1.85 -5.31 -4.38
C ASN A 117 -0.73 -5.94 -5.23
N ASP A 118 0.07 -5.12 -5.92
CA ASP A 118 1.15 -5.60 -6.77
C ASP A 118 2.18 -6.43 -5.98
N VAL A 119 2.56 -5.95 -4.80
CA VAL A 119 3.47 -6.68 -3.89
C VAL A 119 2.85 -7.98 -3.40
N LEU A 120 1.57 -7.97 -3.02
CA LEU A 120 0.91 -9.17 -2.51
C LEU A 120 0.66 -10.21 -3.61
N MET A 121 0.36 -9.79 -4.82
CA MET A 121 0.28 -10.69 -5.97
C MET A 121 1.63 -11.36 -6.24
N ALA A 122 2.72 -10.60 -6.23
CA ALA A 122 4.08 -11.14 -6.34
C ALA A 122 4.39 -12.15 -5.21
N MET A 123 3.96 -11.85 -3.97
CA MET A 123 4.13 -12.78 -2.83
C MET A 123 3.37 -14.09 -3.02
N GLN A 124 2.15 -14.04 -3.52
CA GLN A 124 1.35 -15.25 -3.80
C GLN A 124 1.97 -16.09 -4.92
N GLU A 125 2.44 -15.43 -5.98
CA GLU A 125 3.05 -16.11 -7.11
C GLU A 125 4.37 -16.81 -6.72
N ASP A 126 5.25 -16.11 -6.00
CA ASP A 126 6.53 -16.67 -5.56
C ASP A 126 6.40 -17.78 -4.52
N SER A 127 5.46 -17.65 -3.60
CA SER A 127 5.28 -18.62 -2.50
C SER A 127 4.36 -19.79 -2.85
N GLY A 128 3.48 -19.62 -3.84
CA GLY A 128 2.38 -20.56 -4.12
C GLY A 128 1.30 -20.60 -3.03
N MET A 129 1.34 -19.68 -2.05
CA MET A 129 0.42 -19.64 -0.92
C MET A 129 -0.64 -18.53 -1.09
N PRO A 130 -1.94 -18.83 -0.90
CA PRO A 130 -2.96 -17.80 -0.97
C PRO A 130 -2.88 -16.86 0.23
N ILE A 131 -3.11 -15.57 0.01
CA ILE A 131 -3.27 -14.59 1.09
C ILE A 131 -4.73 -14.62 1.53
N THR A 132 -4.98 -15.15 2.72
CA THR A 132 -6.32 -15.28 3.30
C THR A 132 -6.72 -14.11 4.19
N SER A 133 -5.75 -13.35 4.67
CA SER A 133 -5.96 -12.12 5.44
C SER A 133 -4.75 -11.21 5.33
N LEU A 134 -4.98 -9.90 5.32
CA LEU A 134 -3.94 -8.88 5.42
C LEU A 134 -4.01 -8.20 6.78
N ARG A 135 -2.98 -8.36 7.58
CA ARG A 135 -2.82 -7.61 8.83
C ARG A 135 -2.12 -6.29 8.54
N VAL A 136 -2.69 -5.20 9.02
CA VAL A 136 -2.20 -3.84 8.77
C VAL A 136 -1.94 -3.11 10.09
N ASP A 137 -0.95 -2.22 10.09
CA ASP A 137 -0.61 -1.37 11.22
C ASP A 137 -0.05 -0.02 10.73
N GLY A 138 0.02 0.96 11.63
CA GLY A 138 0.49 2.31 11.36
C GLY A 138 -0.64 3.29 11.02
N GLY A 139 -0.32 4.59 10.99
CA GLY A 139 -1.31 5.67 10.89
C GLY A 139 -2.21 5.65 9.64
N ALA A 140 -1.74 5.06 8.53
CA ALA A 140 -2.57 4.93 7.32
C ALA A 140 -3.74 3.94 7.51
N CYS A 141 -3.64 3.03 8.49
CA CYS A 141 -4.69 2.06 8.78
C CYS A 141 -5.94 2.68 9.43
N ASP A 142 -5.83 3.90 9.96
CA ASP A 142 -6.95 4.62 10.54
C ASP A 142 -7.94 5.12 9.48
N ASN A 143 -7.55 5.14 8.21
CA ASN A 143 -8.38 5.54 7.09
C ASN A 143 -9.25 4.36 6.63
N ASP A 144 -10.54 4.41 6.99
CA ASP A 144 -11.50 3.33 6.66
C ASP A 144 -11.74 3.19 5.16
N PHE A 145 -11.71 4.30 4.40
CA PHE A 145 -11.83 4.23 2.95
C PHE A 145 -10.68 3.43 2.34
N LEU A 146 -9.44 3.74 2.74
CA LEU A 146 -8.26 3.03 2.24
C LEU A 146 -8.31 1.55 2.60
N MET A 147 -8.69 1.22 3.84
CA MET A 147 -8.76 -0.18 4.29
C MET A 147 -9.85 -0.97 3.56
N GLN A 148 -11.01 -0.36 3.33
CA GLN A 148 -12.06 -1.01 2.57
C GLN A 148 -11.66 -1.21 1.11
N PHE A 149 -11.11 -0.17 0.47
CA PHE A 149 -10.63 -0.26 -0.91
C PHE A 149 -9.52 -1.31 -1.06
N GLN A 150 -8.63 -1.42 -0.07
CA GLN A 150 -7.60 -2.46 -0.02
C GLN A 150 -8.22 -3.87 0.07
N ALA A 151 -9.23 -4.05 0.91
CA ALA A 151 -9.93 -5.32 1.05
C ALA A 151 -10.65 -5.71 -0.25
N ASP A 152 -11.29 -4.77 -0.91
CA ASP A 152 -12.03 -4.98 -2.15
C ASP A 152 -11.09 -5.38 -3.30
N ILE A 153 -9.96 -4.67 -3.47
CA ILE A 153 -8.97 -4.98 -4.52
C ILE A 153 -8.33 -6.34 -4.34
N LEU A 154 -8.00 -6.70 -3.10
CA LEU A 154 -7.38 -7.99 -2.78
C LEU A 154 -8.39 -9.14 -2.72
N ASN A 155 -9.69 -8.84 -2.69
CA ASN A 155 -10.75 -9.79 -2.37
C ASN A 155 -10.41 -10.59 -1.09
N THR A 156 -9.92 -9.91 -0.07
CA THR A 156 -9.37 -10.52 1.15
C THR A 156 -9.68 -9.63 2.35
N SER A 157 -9.85 -10.24 3.53
CA SER A 157 -10.10 -9.49 4.75
C SER A 157 -8.86 -8.71 5.20
N VAL A 158 -9.06 -7.42 5.52
CA VAL A 158 -8.04 -6.56 6.13
C VAL A 158 -8.32 -6.48 7.64
N VAL A 159 -7.32 -6.82 8.44
CA VAL A 159 -7.43 -6.90 9.91
C VAL A 159 -6.53 -5.84 10.54
N ARG A 160 -7.13 -4.90 11.26
CA ARG A 160 -6.44 -3.92 12.10
C ARG A 160 -6.30 -4.47 13.52
N PRO A 161 -5.13 -4.36 14.17
CA PRO A 161 -5.00 -4.68 15.58
C PRO A 161 -5.72 -3.62 16.43
N TYR A 162 -6.22 -4.03 17.60
CA TYR A 162 -6.84 -3.09 18.54
C TYR A 162 -5.81 -2.12 19.14
N LEU A 163 -4.56 -2.59 19.32
CA LEU A 163 -3.42 -1.79 19.73
C LEU A 163 -2.37 -1.84 18.62
N SER A 164 -1.93 -0.68 18.15
CA SER A 164 -0.80 -0.59 17.21
C SER A 164 0.49 -1.06 17.87
N LEU A 165 1.37 -1.72 17.12
CA LEU A 165 2.70 -2.14 17.57
C LEU A 165 3.57 -0.96 18.06
N ILE A 166 3.22 0.28 17.70
CA ILE A 166 3.90 1.49 18.17
C ILE A 166 3.69 1.73 19.69
N HIS A 167 2.68 1.11 20.28
CA HIS A 167 2.30 1.30 21.68
C HIS A 167 2.69 0.15 22.60
N ILE A 168 3.52 -0.79 22.12
CA ILE A 168 4.01 -1.94 22.91
C ILE A 168 5.43 -1.67 23.39
#